data_462e1a90526804707511b0b1fdcf84b2
#
_entry.id   462e1a90526804707511b0b1fdcf84b2
#
_cell.length_a   1.000
_cell.length_b   1.000
_cell.length_c   1.000
_cell.angle_alpha   90.00
_cell.angle_beta   90.00
_cell.angle_gamma   90.00
#
_symmetry.space_group_name_H-M   'P 1'
#
loop_
_entity.id
_entity.type
_entity.pdbx_description
1 polymer ?
#
loop_
_entity_poly.entity_id
_entity_poly.type
_entity_poly.pdbx_seq_one_letter_code
_entity_poly.pdbx_strand_id
1 'polypeptide(L)'
;ETTFKLWAPVSSDVALNLYSAGHTTVTREDGDDTPEVYQMTYLEKGVWEVTIPGDLHGMYYTFNVINNGSKVSDIQDPYSLSLGVNGLRSMVVNFDAINPEGWNSDSGIDGFTSPNDSIIYEIHVRDLTSQAAWGGPSEYAKTYMGFTVKGTSFTNSNNGVTVSTGLDHLVELGITHVHLLPTYDQDNWNDETNMEFNWGYNPQNYNSPEGGYS
;
A
#
# COMPACT_ATOMS: atom_id res chain seq x y z
N GLU A 1 -0.48 -14.78 -18.92
CA GLU A 1 -1.09 -13.57 -19.50
C GLU A 1 -1.75 -12.74 -18.40
N THR A 2 -1.77 -11.41 -18.59
CA THR A 2 -2.41 -10.45 -17.68
C THR A 2 -3.51 -9.71 -18.43
N THR A 3 -4.73 -9.71 -17.88
CA THR A 3 -5.89 -9.06 -18.50
C THR A 3 -6.32 -7.85 -17.70
N PHE A 4 -6.42 -6.71 -18.38
CA PHE A 4 -6.91 -5.45 -17.81
C PHE A 4 -8.33 -5.19 -18.29
N LYS A 5 -9.20 -4.76 -17.35
CA LYS A 5 -10.58 -4.37 -17.64
C LYS A 5 -10.85 -3.00 -17.01
N LEU A 6 -11.49 -2.14 -17.78
CA LEU A 6 -11.96 -0.83 -17.32
C LEU A 6 -13.43 -0.66 -17.65
N TRP A 7 -14.22 -0.21 -16.69
CA TRP A 7 -15.58 0.24 -16.94
C TRP A 7 -15.59 1.74 -17.24
N ALA A 8 -15.76 2.08 -18.50
CA ALA A 8 -15.78 3.45 -19.01
C ALA A 8 -16.91 3.63 -20.02
N PRO A 9 -18.18 3.66 -19.55
CA PRO A 9 -19.36 3.54 -20.43
C PRO A 9 -19.59 4.73 -21.34
N VAL A 10 -19.03 5.90 -21.02
CA VAL A 10 -19.18 7.13 -21.82
C VAL A 10 -17.97 7.41 -22.71
N SER A 11 -16.93 6.57 -22.62
CA SER A 11 -15.72 6.72 -23.43
C SER A 11 -15.93 6.21 -24.84
N SER A 12 -15.42 6.96 -25.81
CA SER A 12 -15.37 6.57 -27.21
C SER A 12 -14.08 5.81 -27.56
N ASP A 13 -13.07 5.91 -26.70
CA ASP A 13 -11.78 5.25 -26.86
C ASP A 13 -11.10 5.09 -25.51
N VAL A 14 -10.37 3.96 -25.30
CA VAL A 14 -9.64 3.65 -24.09
C VAL A 14 -8.32 2.97 -24.44
N ALA A 15 -7.22 3.45 -23.85
CA ALA A 15 -5.92 2.80 -23.94
C ALA A 15 -5.31 2.58 -22.55
N LEU A 16 -4.57 1.49 -22.41
CA LEU A 16 -3.71 1.19 -21.27
C LEU A 16 -2.31 1.72 -21.55
N ASN A 17 -1.72 2.44 -20.61
CA ASN A 17 -0.31 2.77 -20.57
C ASN A 17 0.38 1.81 -19.58
N LEU A 18 1.40 1.10 -20.02
CA LEU A 18 2.18 0.17 -19.20
C LEU A 18 3.60 0.72 -19.02
N TYR A 19 4.09 0.74 -17.78
CA TYR A 19 5.39 1.30 -17.40
C TYR A 19 6.23 0.27 -16.64
N SER A 20 7.55 0.35 -16.77
CA SER A 20 8.50 -0.43 -15.96
C SER A 20 8.82 0.23 -14.61
N ALA A 21 8.52 1.53 -14.44
CA ALA A 21 8.84 2.29 -13.24
C ALA A 21 7.59 2.84 -12.53
N GLY A 22 7.63 2.84 -11.19
CA GLY A 22 6.54 3.33 -10.33
C GLY A 22 6.52 4.85 -10.10
N HIS A 23 7.45 5.59 -10.66
CA HIS A 23 7.54 7.05 -10.55
C HIS A 23 7.49 7.72 -11.93
N THR A 24 7.24 9.03 -11.93
CA THR A 24 7.03 9.83 -13.15
C THR A 24 8.20 10.74 -13.50
N THR A 25 9.38 10.56 -12.88
CA THR A 25 10.54 11.41 -13.16
C THR A 25 11.58 10.68 -14.00
N VAL A 26 11.83 11.20 -15.18
CA VAL A 26 12.82 10.68 -16.16
C VAL A 26 14.27 10.74 -15.64
N THR A 27 14.50 11.36 -14.49
CA THR A 27 15.85 11.56 -13.92
C THR A 27 16.32 10.39 -13.05
N ARG A 28 15.47 9.37 -12.83
CA ARG A 28 15.86 8.19 -12.05
C ARG A 28 16.45 7.12 -12.96
N GLU A 29 17.50 6.47 -12.45
CA GLU A 29 18.26 5.44 -13.19
C GLU A 29 17.48 4.12 -13.35
N ASP A 30 16.38 3.95 -12.61
CA ASP A 30 15.65 2.71 -12.45
C ASP A 30 14.36 2.61 -13.29
N GLY A 31 14.16 3.50 -14.27
CA GLY A 31 13.03 3.36 -15.19
C GLY A 31 12.86 4.48 -16.20
N ASP A 32 12.26 4.14 -17.34
CA ASP A 32 11.85 5.07 -18.37
C ASP A 32 10.40 5.51 -18.09
N ASP A 33 10.12 6.79 -18.23
CA ASP A 33 8.77 7.36 -18.09
C ASP A 33 7.90 7.18 -19.35
N THR A 34 8.46 6.62 -20.41
CA THR A 34 7.74 6.35 -21.66
C THR A 34 6.94 5.04 -21.56
N PRO A 35 5.60 5.09 -21.63
CA PRO A 35 4.81 3.86 -21.56
C PRO A 35 4.82 3.07 -22.87
N GLU A 36 4.65 1.76 -22.76
CA GLU A 36 4.07 0.97 -23.84
C GLU A 36 2.55 1.18 -23.84
N VAL A 37 1.99 1.59 -24.99
CA VAL A 37 0.56 1.92 -25.10
C VAL A 37 -0.19 0.79 -25.78
N TYR A 38 -1.21 0.28 -25.13
CA TYR A 38 -2.06 -0.80 -25.63
C TYR A 38 -3.50 -0.31 -25.81
N GLN A 39 -4.00 -0.37 -27.04
CA GLN A 39 -5.39 -0.04 -27.34
C GLN A 39 -6.32 -1.10 -26.74
N MET A 40 -7.34 -0.68 -25.98
CA MET A 40 -8.33 -1.57 -25.41
C MET A 40 -9.52 -1.79 -26.36
N THR A 41 -10.11 -2.97 -26.26
CA THR A 41 -11.28 -3.35 -27.05
C THR A 41 -12.56 -3.18 -26.24
N TYR A 42 -13.54 -2.47 -26.78
CA TYR A 42 -14.87 -2.40 -26.19
C TYR A 42 -15.56 -3.77 -26.26
N LEU A 43 -16.09 -4.25 -25.14
CA LEU A 43 -16.86 -5.49 -25.07
C LEU A 43 -18.36 -5.17 -25.09
N GLU A 44 -18.95 -5.01 -23.90
CA GLU A 44 -20.36 -4.67 -23.72
C GLU A 44 -20.56 -3.85 -22.46
N LYS A 45 -21.68 -3.14 -22.37
CA LYS A 45 -22.09 -2.40 -21.15
C LYS A 45 -21.06 -1.43 -20.59
N GLY A 46 -20.20 -0.90 -21.46
CA GLY A 46 -19.17 0.07 -21.07
C GLY A 46 -17.86 -0.55 -20.59
N VAL A 47 -17.69 -1.86 -20.73
CA VAL A 47 -16.43 -2.54 -20.36
C VAL A 47 -15.46 -2.52 -21.53
N TRP A 48 -14.22 -2.16 -21.24
CA TRP A 48 -13.06 -2.21 -22.13
C TRP A 48 -12.07 -3.23 -21.60
N GLU A 49 -11.39 -3.94 -22.51
CA GLU A 49 -10.46 -5.02 -22.16
C GLU A 49 -9.24 -5.01 -23.06
N VAL A 50 -8.08 -5.36 -22.45
CA VAL A 50 -6.88 -5.76 -23.19
C VAL A 50 -6.18 -6.88 -22.43
N THR A 51 -5.69 -7.89 -23.15
CA THR A 51 -4.86 -8.97 -22.60
C THR A 51 -3.44 -8.86 -23.15
N ILE A 52 -2.46 -8.84 -22.26
CA ILE A 52 -1.04 -8.75 -22.58
C ILE A 52 -0.37 -10.07 -22.21
N PRO A 53 0.47 -10.65 -23.09
CA PRO A 53 1.20 -11.88 -22.79
C PRO A 53 2.17 -11.71 -21.62
N GLY A 54 2.29 -12.74 -20.78
CA GLY A 54 3.24 -12.79 -19.66
C GLY A 54 2.59 -12.50 -18.30
N ASP A 55 3.41 -12.64 -17.27
CA ASP A 55 3.14 -12.20 -15.92
C ASP A 55 3.69 -10.78 -15.77
N LEU A 56 2.80 -9.82 -15.52
CA LEU A 56 3.14 -8.41 -15.38
C LEU A 56 3.26 -7.98 -13.90
N HIS A 57 3.41 -8.91 -12.97
CA HIS A 57 3.63 -8.58 -11.56
C HIS A 57 4.79 -7.60 -11.41
N GLY A 58 4.56 -6.50 -10.69
CA GLY A 58 5.54 -5.43 -10.48
C GLY A 58 5.58 -4.36 -11.59
N MET A 59 4.86 -4.55 -12.70
CA MET A 59 4.69 -3.49 -13.70
C MET A 59 3.64 -2.48 -13.26
N TYR A 60 3.77 -1.26 -13.74
CA TYR A 60 2.88 -0.15 -13.40
C TYR A 60 2.01 0.24 -14.60
N TYR A 61 0.84 0.80 -14.32
CA TYR A 61 -0.08 1.16 -15.40
C TYR A 61 -0.98 2.35 -15.05
N THR A 62 -1.45 3.01 -16.11
CA THR A 62 -2.52 4.01 -16.07
C THR A 62 -3.45 3.80 -17.26
N PHE A 63 -4.58 4.49 -17.26
CA PHE A 63 -5.50 4.51 -18.40
C PHE A 63 -5.54 5.89 -19.06
N ASN A 64 -5.74 5.88 -20.38
CA ASN A 64 -6.17 7.06 -21.14
C ASN A 64 -7.59 6.82 -21.63
N VAL A 65 -8.46 7.81 -21.50
CA VAL A 65 -9.84 7.72 -21.99
C VAL A 65 -10.19 8.94 -22.84
N ILE A 66 -11.08 8.76 -23.83
CA ILE A 66 -11.65 9.87 -24.60
C ILE A 66 -13.14 9.98 -24.26
N ASN A 67 -13.52 11.03 -23.56
CA ASN A 67 -14.89 11.33 -23.18
C ASN A 67 -15.38 12.57 -23.92
N ASN A 68 -16.46 12.45 -24.72
CA ASN A 68 -17.04 13.56 -25.51
C ASN A 68 -15.99 14.30 -26.35
N GLY A 69 -15.03 13.56 -26.95
CA GLY A 69 -13.96 14.12 -27.78
C GLY A 69 -12.79 14.73 -26.99
N SER A 70 -12.83 14.74 -25.65
CA SER A 70 -11.74 15.22 -24.80
C SER A 70 -10.95 14.05 -24.23
N LYS A 71 -9.63 14.07 -24.40
CA LYS A 71 -8.72 13.06 -23.84
C LYS A 71 -8.41 13.42 -22.38
N VAL A 72 -8.54 12.43 -21.50
CA VAL A 72 -7.99 12.44 -20.14
C VAL A 72 -6.93 11.34 -20.09
N SER A 73 -5.73 11.71 -19.66
CA SER A 73 -4.55 10.84 -19.67
C SER A 73 -4.10 10.50 -18.27
N ASP A 74 -3.39 9.38 -18.13
CA ASP A 74 -2.70 8.95 -16.92
C ASP A 74 -3.63 8.82 -15.69
N ILE A 75 -4.81 8.25 -15.94
CA ILE A 75 -5.81 7.99 -14.89
C ILE A 75 -5.40 6.71 -14.16
N GLN A 76 -5.28 6.78 -12.83
CA GLN A 76 -5.08 5.60 -12.00
C GLN A 76 -6.33 4.73 -12.01
N ASP A 77 -6.15 3.45 -11.79
CA ASP A 77 -7.24 2.50 -11.58
C ASP A 77 -7.87 2.72 -10.19
N PRO A 78 -9.13 3.09 -10.08
CA PRO A 78 -9.81 3.26 -8.80
C PRO A 78 -9.92 1.97 -7.99
N TYR A 79 -9.69 0.81 -8.61
CA TYR A 79 -9.64 -0.50 -7.97
C TYR A 79 -8.21 -1.00 -7.73
N SER A 80 -7.21 -0.14 -7.90
CA SER A 80 -5.82 -0.51 -7.64
C SER A 80 -5.63 -0.96 -6.19
N LEU A 81 -4.91 -2.07 -6.01
CA LEU A 81 -4.57 -2.63 -4.70
C LEU A 81 -3.11 -2.38 -4.32
N SER A 82 -2.34 -1.81 -5.24
CA SER A 82 -0.96 -1.40 -5.03
C SER A 82 -0.61 -0.27 -6.00
N LEU A 83 0.30 0.59 -5.59
CA LEU A 83 0.64 1.82 -6.31
C LEU A 83 2.15 1.98 -6.44
N GLY A 84 2.55 2.81 -7.37
CA GLY A 84 3.87 3.40 -7.44
C GLY A 84 3.98 4.63 -6.54
N VAL A 85 5.14 5.28 -6.60
CA VAL A 85 5.49 6.45 -5.79
C VAL A 85 4.42 7.54 -5.90
N ASN A 86 4.02 8.10 -4.77
CA ASN A 86 3.01 9.16 -4.62
C ASN A 86 1.64 8.79 -5.22
N GLY A 87 1.31 7.51 -5.33
CA GLY A 87 0.02 7.06 -5.85
C GLY A 87 -0.25 7.37 -7.32
N LEU A 88 0.76 7.75 -8.11
CA LEU A 88 0.56 8.26 -9.47
C LEU A 88 0.35 7.17 -10.53
N ARG A 89 0.72 5.93 -10.25
CA ARG A 89 0.54 4.78 -11.15
C ARG A 89 0.02 3.60 -10.34
N SER A 90 -0.93 2.89 -10.91
CA SER A 90 -1.36 1.61 -10.37
C SER A 90 -0.31 0.54 -10.62
N MET A 91 -0.17 -0.45 -9.74
CA MET A 91 0.76 -1.56 -9.91
C MET A 91 0.01 -2.88 -10.05
N VAL A 92 0.47 -3.71 -10.97
CA VAL A 92 0.00 -5.10 -11.10
C VAL A 92 0.61 -5.93 -9.98
N VAL A 93 -0.24 -6.52 -9.13
CA VAL A 93 0.22 -7.33 -8.00
C VAL A 93 -0.33 -8.74 -8.07
N ASN A 94 0.56 -9.73 -7.89
CA ASN A 94 0.20 -11.12 -7.64
C ASN A 94 0.32 -11.39 -6.15
N PHE A 95 -0.80 -11.42 -5.44
CA PHE A 95 -0.82 -11.63 -3.99
C PHE A 95 -0.25 -12.99 -3.57
N ASP A 96 -0.44 -14.03 -4.37
CA ASP A 96 0.12 -15.36 -4.05
C ASP A 96 1.66 -15.35 -4.03
N ALA A 97 2.28 -14.45 -4.82
CA ALA A 97 3.72 -14.31 -4.86
C ALA A 97 4.32 -13.51 -3.69
N ILE A 98 3.50 -12.70 -2.99
CA ILE A 98 3.95 -11.81 -1.91
C ILE A 98 3.43 -12.20 -0.53
N ASN A 99 2.56 -13.22 -0.43
CA ASN A 99 2.07 -13.70 0.85
C ASN A 99 3.23 -14.19 1.73
N PRO A 100 3.31 -13.77 3.00
CA PRO A 100 4.33 -14.28 3.91
C PRO A 100 4.14 -15.77 4.19
N GLU A 101 5.22 -16.41 4.62
CA GLU A 101 5.18 -17.81 5.04
C GLU A 101 4.14 -18.00 6.15
N GLY A 102 3.31 -19.04 6.02
CA GLY A 102 2.26 -19.34 6.99
C GLY A 102 0.93 -18.61 6.79
N TRP A 103 0.85 -17.66 5.84
CA TRP A 103 -0.38 -16.86 5.59
C TRP A 103 -1.64 -17.71 5.46
N ASN A 104 -1.59 -18.77 4.65
CA ASN A 104 -2.75 -19.64 4.39
C ASN A 104 -3.10 -20.58 5.55
N SER A 105 -2.25 -20.68 6.57
CA SER A 105 -2.46 -21.49 7.76
C SER A 105 -2.78 -20.68 9.01
N ASP A 106 -2.85 -19.37 8.92
CA ASP A 106 -3.24 -18.51 10.02
C ASP A 106 -4.73 -18.71 10.33
N SER A 107 -5.03 -19.02 11.58
CA SER A 107 -6.39 -19.29 12.07
C SER A 107 -6.95 -18.19 12.97
N GLY A 108 -6.23 -17.09 13.16
CA GLY A 108 -6.58 -16.03 14.08
C GLY A 108 -6.27 -16.37 15.55
N ILE A 109 -6.94 -15.69 16.48
CA ILE A 109 -6.62 -15.77 17.92
C ILE A 109 -7.27 -16.99 18.55
N ASP A 110 -6.46 -17.86 19.16
CA ASP A 110 -6.96 -19.02 19.90
C ASP A 110 -7.82 -18.59 21.11
N GLY A 111 -8.97 -19.23 21.25
CA GLY A 111 -9.89 -18.98 22.38
C GLY A 111 -10.71 -17.69 22.26
N PHE A 112 -10.62 -16.94 21.17
CA PHE A 112 -11.48 -15.79 20.92
C PHE A 112 -12.87 -16.26 20.48
N THR A 113 -13.87 -16.05 21.34
CA THR A 113 -15.22 -16.61 21.15
C THR A 113 -16.32 -15.55 21.03
N SER A 114 -16.06 -14.34 21.47
CA SER A 114 -17.05 -13.26 21.51
C SER A 114 -16.40 -11.89 21.23
N PRO A 115 -17.09 -10.98 20.54
CA PRO A 115 -16.64 -9.59 20.43
C PRO A 115 -16.36 -8.90 21.78
N ASN A 116 -17.01 -9.36 22.87
CA ASN A 116 -16.78 -8.83 24.21
C ASN A 116 -15.41 -9.21 24.80
N ASP A 117 -14.73 -10.17 24.19
CA ASP A 117 -13.37 -10.59 24.59
C ASP A 117 -12.30 -9.69 23.94
N SER A 118 -12.72 -8.73 23.11
CA SER A 118 -11.81 -7.82 22.40
C SER A 118 -11.16 -6.82 23.36
N ILE A 119 -9.84 -6.73 23.27
CA ILE A 119 -9.03 -5.63 23.82
C ILE A 119 -8.43 -4.92 22.62
N ILE A 120 -8.99 -3.75 22.29
CA ILE A 120 -8.64 -3.01 21.09
C ILE A 120 -7.66 -1.88 21.44
N TYR A 121 -6.58 -1.77 20.68
CA TYR A 121 -5.60 -0.69 20.79
C TYR A 121 -5.52 0.06 19.46
N GLU A 122 -5.92 1.32 19.47
CA GLU A 122 -5.79 2.18 18.28
C GLU A 122 -4.39 2.74 18.19
N ILE A 123 -3.78 2.67 17.00
CA ILE A 123 -2.40 3.09 16.80
C ILE A 123 -2.14 3.54 15.36
N HIS A 124 -1.26 4.53 15.24
CA HIS A 124 -0.73 4.97 13.96
C HIS A 124 0.51 4.16 13.60
N VAL A 125 0.64 3.72 12.32
CA VAL A 125 1.76 2.89 11.86
C VAL A 125 3.11 3.50 12.23
N ARG A 126 3.28 4.79 11.98
CA ARG A 126 4.52 5.50 12.26
C ARG A 126 4.82 5.64 13.76
N ASP A 127 3.79 5.85 14.58
CA ASP A 127 3.98 6.23 15.97
C ASP A 127 4.49 5.10 16.85
N LEU A 128 4.09 3.85 16.57
CA LEU A 128 4.52 2.68 17.36
C LEU A 128 6.05 2.61 17.52
N THR A 129 6.79 3.02 16.47
CA THR A 129 8.23 2.86 16.39
C THR A 129 9.00 4.17 16.15
N SER A 130 8.33 5.34 16.29
CA SER A 130 8.89 6.64 15.96
C SER A 130 9.96 7.13 16.92
N GLN A 131 9.93 6.69 18.17
CA GLN A 131 10.84 7.14 19.22
C GLN A 131 12.11 6.28 19.27
N ALA A 132 13.26 6.89 19.49
CA ALA A 132 14.52 6.16 19.68
C ALA A 132 14.46 5.12 20.82
N ALA A 133 13.61 5.36 21.82
CA ALA A 133 13.34 4.43 22.91
C ALA A 133 12.62 3.14 22.47
N TRP A 134 12.13 3.03 21.23
CA TRP A 134 11.63 1.78 20.69
C TRP A 134 12.69 0.66 20.71
N GLY A 135 13.96 0.99 20.44
CA GLY A 135 15.11 0.07 20.58
C GLY A 135 15.21 -0.99 19.47
N GLY A 136 14.40 -0.91 18.43
CA GLY A 136 14.49 -1.78 17.24
C GLY A 136 15.39 -1.21 16.13
N PRO A 137 15.50 -1.91 14.98
CA PRO A 137 16.30 -1.47 13.83
C PRO A 137 15.80 -0.14 13.27
N SER A 138 16.71 0.81 13.06
CA SER A 138 16.36 2.15 12.58
C SER A 138 15.70 2.16 11.20
N GLU A 139 16.05 1.23 10.33
CA GLU A 139 15.49 1.05 8.99
C GLU A 139 14.03 0.61 9.00
N TYR A 140 13.54 -0.01 10.08
CA TYR A 140 12.14 -0.40 10.25
C TYR A 140 11.34 0.59 11.09
N ALA A 141 12.01 1.61 11.64
CA ALA A 141 11.33 2.64 12.41
C ALA A 141 10.35 3.42 11.53
N LYS A 142 9.11 3.62 12.01
CA LYS A 142 8.04 4.36 11.33
C LYS A 142 7.45 3.68 10.08
N THR A 143 7.75 2.41 9.84
CA THR A 143 7.28 1.64 8.69
C THR A 143 6.38 0.49 9.11
N TYR A 144 5.69 -0.15 8.13
CA TYR A 144 4.92 -1.38 8.36
C TYR A 144 5.80 -2.49 8.96
N MET A 145 7.07 -2.57 8.56
CA MET A 145 8.01 -3.58 9.08
C MET A 145 8.26 -3.41 10.59
N GLY A 146 8.11 -2.20 11.13
CA GLY A 146 8.22 -1.95 12.56
C GLY A 146 7.25 -2.78 13.42
N PHE A 147 6.07 -3.13 12.86
CA PHE A 147 5.10 -4.01 13.53
C PHE A 147 5.53 -5.48 13.60
N THR A 148 6.53 -5.89 12.85
CA THR A 148 7.00 -7.28 12.79
C THR A 148 8.19 -7.56 13.71
N VAL A 149 8.83 -6.52 14.24
CA VAL A 149 10.06 -6.62 15.05
C VAL A 149 9.73 -7.07 16.45
N LYS A 150 10.37 -8.17 16.90
CA LYS A 150 10.26 -8.73 18.23
C LYS A 150 11.55 -8.52 19.03
N GLY A 151 11.46 -8.65 20.37
CA GLY A 151 12.60 -8.54 21.27
C GLY A 151 13.04 -7.12 21.56
N THR A 152 12.22 -6.11 21.24
CA THR A 152 12.55 -4.71 21.49
C THR A 152 12.26 -4.30 22.92
N SER A 153 13.12 -3.46 23.52
CA SER A 153 12.97 -3.01 24.90
C SER A 153 13.63 -1.64 25.12
N PHE A 154 13.21 -0.97 26.18
CA PHE A 154 13.79 0.27 26.66
C PHE A 154 14.18 0.13 28.14
N THR A 155 15.41 0.53 28.46
CA THR A 155 15.89 0.64 29.85
C THR A 155 15.97 2.10 30.26
N ASN A 156 15.21 2.45 31.30
CA ASN A 156 15.26 3.79 31.86
C ASN A 156 16.57 4.00 32.63
N SER A 157 17.40 4.91 32.16
CA SER A 157 18.72 5.19 32.74
C SER A 157 18.70 5.73 34.19
N ASN A 158 17.57 6.31 34.62
CA ASN A 158 17.46 6.88 35.98
C ASN A 158 17.20 5.83 37.05
N ASN A 159 16.53 4.73 36.73
CA ASN A 159 16.13 3.72 37.71
C ASN A 159 16.48 2.27 37.32
N GLY A 160 17.06 2.07 36.13
CA GLY A 160 17.45 0.76 35.61
C GLY A 160 16.31 -0.18 35.24
N VAL A 161 15.06 0.30 35.24
CA VAL A 161 13.91 -0.51 34.85
C VAL A 161 13.88 -0.71 33.35
N THR A 162 13.76 -1.96 32.91
CA THR A 162 13.59 -2.35 31.50
C THR A 162 12.15 -2.73 31.24
N VAL A 163 11.58 -2.25 30.15
CA VAL A 163 10.22 -2.57 29.67
C VAL A 163 10.26 -3.01 28.21
N SER A 164 9.34 -3.86 27.82
CA SER A 164 9.12 -4.20 26.38
C SER A 164 8.57 -3.00 25.62
N THR A 165 8.89 -2.94 24.33
CA THR A 165 8.43 -1.88 23.41
C THR A 165 7.86 -2.48 22.14
N GLY A 166 7.25 -1.69 21.28
CA GLY A 166 6.73 -2.13 19.99
C GLY A 166 5.73 -3.28 20.09
N LEU A 167 5.88 -4.28 19.24
CA LEU A 167 4.98 -5.44 19.21
C LEU A 167 4.92 -6.19 20.52
N ASP A 168 6.07 -6.42 21.18
CA ASP A 168 6.11 -7.19 22.43
C ASP A 168 5.36 -6.47 23.56
N HIS A 169 5.35 -5.14 23.58
CA HIS A 169 4.55 -4.37 24.52
C HIS A 169 3.05 -4.57 24.30
N LEU A 170 2.57 -4.61 23.05
CA LEU A 170 1.17 -4.89 22.75
C LEU A 170 0.77 -6.30 23.18
N VAL A 171 1.64 -7.28 22.98
CA VAL A 171 1.43 -8.66 23.45
C VAL A 171 1.37 -8.73 24.97
N GLU A 172 2.29 -8.07 25.69
CA GLU A 172 2.33 -8.01 27.15
C GLU A 172 1.08 -7.36 27.74
N LEU A 173 0.52 -6.36 27.08
CA LEU A 173 -0.77 -5.74 27.46
C LEU A 173 -1.98 -6.63 27.20
N GLY A 174 -1.83 -7.74 26.50
CA GLY A 174 -2.94 -8.64 26.15
C GLY A 174 -3.85 -8.08 25.07
N ILE A 175 -3.33 -7.21 24.19
CA ILE A 175 -4.09 -6.67 23.06
C ILE A 175 -4.47 -7.79 22.12
N THR A 176 -5.75 -7.87 21.77
CA THR A 176 -6.29 -8.86 20.83
C THR A 176 -6.43 -8.29 19.42
N HIS A 177 -6.70 -7.01 19.32
CA HIS A 177 -6.93 -6.32 18.04
C HIS A 177 -6.18 -4.98 18.01
N VAL A 178 -5.41 -4.78 16.96
CA VAL A 178 -4.83 -3.47 16.64
C VAL A 178 -5.74 -2.77 15.65
N HIS A 179 -6.25 -1.60 16.04
CA HIS A 179 -6.99 -0.71 15.14
C HIS A 179 -6.03 0.31 14.57
N LEU A 180 -5.60 0.10 13.32
CA LEU A 180 -4.71 1.05 12.67
C LEU A 180 -5.47 2.33 12.28
N LEU A 181 -4.88 3.50 12.54
CA LEU A 181 -5.27 4.71 11.85
C LEU A 181 -5.14 4.48 10.33
N PRO A 182 -5.80 5.29 9.48
CA PRO A 182 -5.83 5.03 8.05
C PRO A 182 -4.44 4.77 7.46
N THR A 183 -4.37 3.68 6.71
CA THR A 183 -3.15 3.22 6.02
C THR A 183 -3.29 3.29 4.51
N TYR A 184 -4.32 4.00 4.03
CA TYR A 184 -4.54 4.25 2.60
C TYR A 184 -3.52 5.23 2.08
N ASP A 185 -3.24 5.16 0.77
CA ASP A 185 -2.45 6.16 0.06
C ASP A 185 -3.06 7.56 0.23
N GLN A 186 -2.26 8.51 0.72
CA GLN A 186 -2.70 9.81 1.21
C GLN A 186 -2.35 10.93 0.22
N ASP A 187 -3.27 11.88 0.07
CA ASP A 187 -3.01 13.10 -0.68
C ASP A 187 -2.04 14.04 0.09
N ASN A 188 -1.24 14.79 -0.64
CA ASN A 188 -0.23 15.74 -0.13
C ASN A 188 0.95 15.10 0.62
N TRP A 189 1.17 13.82 0.48
CA TRP A 189 2.32 13.12 1.01
C TRP A 189 3.32 12.88 -0.13
N ASN A 190 4.61 12.99 0.17
CA ASN A 190 5.66 12.57 -0.77
C ASN A 190 6.39 11.39 -0.16
N ASP A 191 6.16 10.21 -0.71
CA ASP A 191 6.66 8.91 -0.19
C ASP A 191 8.17 8.88 -0.01
N GLU A 192 8.90 9.63 -0.84
CA GLU A 192 10.35 9.61 -0.86
C GLU A 192 11.00 10.67 0.02
N THR A 193 10.36 11.81 0.20
CA THR A 193 11.02 12.99 0.80
C THR A 193 10.29 13.65 1.95
N ASN A 194 8.96 13.53 2.00
CA ASN A 194 8.15 14.15 3.04
C ASN A 194 7.63 13.11 4.02
N MET A 195 8.34 12.98 5.13
CA MET A 195 7.99 12.09 6.23
C MET A 195 7.30 12.84 7.38
N GLU A 196 6.60 13.93 7.08
CA GLU A 196 5.81 14.65 8.07
C GLU A 196 4.66 13.79 8.59
N PHE A 197 4.22 14.08 9.81
CA PHE A 197 3.12 13.36 10.41
C PHE A 197 1.79 13.67 9.70
N ASN A 198 1.09 12.63 9.29
CA ASN A 198 -0.26 12.71 8.75
C ASN A 198 -1.13 11.61 9.39
N TRP A 199 -2.33 11.93 9.79
CA TRP A 199 -3.25 10.98 10.41
C TRP A 199 -3.86 9.99 9.41
N GLY A 200 -3.75 10.27 8.09
CA GLY A 200 -4.24 9.40 7.04
C GLY A 200 -5.71 9.63 6.64
N TYR A 201 -6.40 10.64 7.19
CA TYR A 201 -7.82 10.88 6.91
C TYR A 201 -8.08 11.72 5.65
N ASN A 202 -7.13 11.80 4.74
CA ASN A 202 -7.26 12.43 3.42
C ASN A 202 -6.79 11.47 2.30
N PRO A 203 -7.41 10.27 2.18
CA PRO A 203 -6.96 9.27 1.22
C PRO A 203 -7.18 9.73 -0.22
N GLN A 204 -6.20 9.48 -1.06
CA GLN A 204 -6.26 9.61 -2.51
C GLN A 204 -6.70 8.30 -3.15
N ASN A 205 -6.12 7.18 -2.71
CA ASN A 205 -6.43 5.84 -3.22
C ASN A 205 -6.81 4.90 -2.07
N TYR A 206 -8.10 4.63 -1.91
CA TYR A 206 -8.67 3.90 -0.75
C TYR A 206 -8.28 2.43 -0.64
N ASN A 207 -7.89 1.79 -1.74
CA ASN A 207 -7.66 0.34 -1.75
C ASN A 207 -6.16 -0.03 -1.74
N SER A 208 -5.29 0.96 -1.69
CA SER A 208 -3.84 0.77 -1.74
C SER A 208 -3.19 1.29 -0.45
N PRO A 209 -2.15 0.61 0.05
CA PRO A 209 -1.44 1.07 1.23
C PRO A 209 -0.60 2.31 0.94
N GLU A 210 -0.38 3.13 1.97
CA GLU A 210 0.48 4.31 1.96
C GLU A 210 1.95 3.92 1.73
N GLY A 211 2.56 4.47 0.68
CA GLY A 211 3.94 4.19 0.30
C GLY A 211 4.97 4.73 1.29
N GLY A 212 4.69 5.85 1.94
CA GLY A 212 5.57 6.46 2.93
C GLY A 212 5.78 5.64 4.22
N TYR A 213 5.05 4.53 4.39
CA TYR A 213 5.26 3.56 5.46
C TYR A 213 5.96 2.27 5.01
N SER A 214 6.45 2.20 3.75
CA SER A 214 7.12 1.03 3.17
C SER A 214 8.62 1.00 3.45
#